data_0affec7559035ffd8390b51ef4101f47
#
_entry.id   0affec7559035ffd8390b51ef4101f47
#
_cell.length_a   1.000
_cell.length_b   1.000
_cell.length_c   1.000
_cell.angle_alpha   90.00
_cell.angle_beta   90.00
_cell.angle_gamma   90.00
#
_symmetry.space_group_name_H-M   'P 1'
#
loop_
_entity.id
_entity.type
_entity.pdbx_description
1 polymer ?
#
loop_
_entity_poly.entity_id
_entity_poly.type
_entity_poly.pdbx_seq_one_letter_code
_entity_poly.pdbx_strand_id
1 'polypeptide(L)'
;SSDNIPGCPGVGEKTACTLIQQWGSIENLLNNTDKLKGAIQRKVTENADLIRQSHWLATIVKDAPITLDMKALEIKEPDHNALQDIYEQLEFRQLLRRTENGKRKTENGKVKTENGKVEAENNPSDFRLPTSDFRFKDGSIQGDLFADIVSNTPVTTPSHTGEGQGGVHAMDEPPFILDGNTIIGHDLKAHWQELTAQYPEVQTFGLETDGVGEKQLFDTAIAHYLLHPEMRHGLDYLKDAYRKATLKELKELFEKELHDTGLWDIFRQMEMPLMCVLARMEQTGVRIDEPGLAETSRHFTEEMMHLEEEIYRLAGQKFNIASPRQVGEILFDVLQLDSKAKKTKTGQYVTGEEVLEGLRHKHEVVGKILEHRGLKKLLGTYIDALPKLVNASTGHIHTTFNQTVTTTGRLSSSNPNLQNIPVRDAMGKEVRKAFIPDEGQLFFSADYSQIELRIMAHLSKDENLVQAFLCGEDIHAATA
;
A
#
# COMPACT_ATOMS: atom_id res chain seq x y z
N SER A 1 -9.95 12.98 13.76
CA SER A 1 -10.14 13.49 12.40
C SER A 1 -8.77 13.75 11.77
N SER A 2 -8.64 13.59 10.46
CA SER A 2 -7.42 13.85 9.69
C SER A 2 -6.91 15.28 9.85
N ASP A 3 -7.81 16.22 10.10
CA ASP A 3 -7.51 17.66 10.16
C ASP A 3 -7.20 18.17 11.58
N ASN A 4 -7.07 17.25 12.52
CA ASN A 4 -6.78 17.58 13.93
C ASN A 4 -7.78 18.54 14.61
N ILE A 5 -9.03 18.59 14.09
CA ILE A 5 -10.13 19.36 14.68
C ILE A 5 -10.72 18.52 15.83
N PRO A 6 -10.72 19.01 17.09
CA PRO A 6 -10.98 18.18 18.26
C PRO A 6 -12.41 17.63 18.36
N GLY A 7 -13.41 18.34 17.83
CA GLY A 7 -14.82 17.95 17.93
C GLY A 7 -15.35 17.90 19.38
N CYS A 8 -16.37 17.06 19.61
CA CYS A 8 -16.89 16.80 20.95
C CYS A 8 -16.43 15.43 21.46
N PRO A 9 -15.55 15.35 22.48
CA PRO A 9 -15.05 14.08 23.00
C PRO A 9 -16.15 13.11 23.40
N GLY A 10 -16.09 11.88 22.87
CA GLY A 10 -17.06 10.82 23.16
C GLY A 10 -18.42 10.97 22.48
N VAL A 11 -18.54 11.86 21.49
CA VAL A 11 -19.67 11.95 20.56
C VAL A 11 -19.16 11.54 19.19
N GLY A 12 -19.54 10.36 18.72
CA GLY A 12 -19.16 9.85 17.39
C GLY A 12 -20.07 10.42 16.30
N GLU A 13 -19.67 10.22 15.04
CA GLU A 13 -20.31 10.76 13.84
C GLU A 13 -21.83 10.52 13.79
N LYS A 14 -22.28 9.27 13.99
CA LYS A 14 -23.72 8.92 13.98
C LYS A 14 -24.52 9.73 15.01
N THR A 15 -23.98 9.91 16.21
CA THR A 15 -24.63 10.69 17.27
C THR A 15 -24.62 12.18 16.94
N ALA A 16 -23.51 12.70 16.38
CA ALA A 16 -23.41 14.09 15.96
C ALA A 16 -24.42 14.39 14.84
N CYS A 17 -24.51 13.54 13.81
CA CYS A 17 -25.50 13.67 12.73
C CYS A 17 -26.95 13.69 13.29
N THR A 18 -27.28 12.78 14.20
CA THR A 18 -28.61 12.76 14.83
C THR A 18 -28.91 14.04 15.59
N LEU A 19 -27.96 14.58 16.34
CA LEU A 19 -28.10 15.83 17.06
C LEU A 19 -28.30 17.03 16.13
N ILE A 20 -27.51 17.09 15.05
CA ILE A 20 -27.65 18.20 14.07
C ILE A 20 -28.95 18.07 13.28
N GLN A 21 -29.39 16.88 12.91
CA GLN A 21 -30.71 16.66 12.29
C GLN A 21 -31.86 17.11 13.21
N GLN A 22 -31.75 16.84 14.51
CA GLN A 22 -32.77 17.21 15.50
C GLN A 22 -32.79 18.71 15.80
N TRP A 23 -31.63 19.36 15.85
CA TRP A 23 -31.50 20.74 16.28
C TRP A 23 -31.21 21.75 15.15
N GLY A 24 -30.95 21.28 13.95
CA GLY A 24 -30.70 22.07 12.75
C GLY A 24 -29.33 22.74 12.65
N SER A 25 -28.74 23.16 13.77
CA SER A 25 -27.43 23.78 13.79
C SER A 25 -26.70 23.53 15.12
N ILE A 26 -25.37 23.70 15.11
CA ILE A 26 -24.53 23.61 16.31
C ILE A 26 -24.92 24.67 17.34
N GLU A 27 -25.16 25.92 16.92
CA GLU A 27 -25.56 26.99 17.82
C GLU A 27 -26.91 26.70 18.48
N ASN A 28 -27.89 26.21 17.72
CA ASN A 28 -29.17 25.85 18.28
C ASN A 28 -29.08 24.65 19.27
N LEU A 29 -28.23 23.69 18.98
CA LEU A 29 -27.92 22.60 19.91
C LEU A 29 -27.30 23.11 21.22
N LEU A 30 -26.30 24.00 21.13
CA LEU A 30 -25.62 24.55 22.28
C LEU A 30 -26.51 25.47 23.13
N ASN A 31 -27.46 26.17 22.52
CA ASN A 31 -28.42 27.01 23.20
C ASN A 31 -29.57 26.25 23.90
N ASN A 32 -29.72 24.94 23.60
CA ASN A 32 -30.75 24.09 24.16
C ASN A 32 -30.20 22.84 24.84
N THR A 33 -29.01 22.94 25.44
CA THR A 33 -28.36 21.80 26.12
C THR A 33 -29.17 21.27 27.30
N ASP A 34 -30.01 22.11 27.93
CA ASP A 34 -30.97 21.77 28.98
C ASP A 34 -32.04 20.75 28.52
N LYS A 35 -32.34 20.70 27.26
CA LYS A 35 -33.32 19.76 26.65
C LYS A 35 -32.72 18.42 26.26
N LEU A 36 -31.40 18.30 26.30
CA LEU A 36 -30.70 17.03 26.09
C LEU A 36 -30.81 16.18 27.36
N LYS A 37 -30.65 14.86 27.23
CA LYS A 37 -30.80 13.91 28.36
C LYS A 37 -29.52 13.08 28.55
N GLY A 38 -29.25 12.75 29.82
CA GLY A 38 -28.25 11.75 30.18
C GLY A 38 -26.81 12.16 29.86
N ALA A 39 -26.00 11.19 29.45
CA ALA A 39 -24.58 11.37 29.20
C ALA A 39 -24.25 12.36 28.06
N ILE A 40 -25.17 12.48 27.08
CA ILE A 40 -25.01 13.39 25.94
C ILE A 40 -25.13 14.85 26.39
N GLN A 41 -26.09 15.15 27.25
CA GLN A 41 -26.24 16.48 27.82
C GLN A 41 -24.94 16.94 28.47
N ARG A 42 -24.41 16.13 29.38
CA ARG A 42 -23.16 16.46 30.12
C ARG A 42 -21.99 16.68 29.12
N LYS A 43 -21.79 15.77 28.18
CA LYS A 43 -20.70 15.87 27.21
C LYS A 43 -20.78 17.13 26.34
N VAL A 44 -21.97 17.48 25.85
CA VAL A 44 -22.17 18.68 25.01
C VAL A 44 -21.99 19.94 25.83
N THR A 45 -22.50 19.98 27.07
CA THR A 45 -22.39 21.15 27.96
C THR A 45 -20.94 21.37 28.39
N GLU A 46 -20.24 20.34 28.85
CA GLU A 46 -18.84 20.42 29.28
C GLU A 46 -17.86 20.79 28.18
N ASN A 47 -18.20 20.49 26.90
CA ASN A 47 -17.35 20.75 25.76
C ASN A 47 -17.92 21.82 24.80
N ALA A 48 -18.79 22.70 25.28
CA ALA A 48 -19.44 23.70 24.42
C ALA A 48 -18.44 24.62 23.72
N ASP A 49 -17.41 25.09 24.41
CA ASP A 49 -16.39 25.96 23.81
C ASP A 49 -15.52 25.21 22.80
N LEU A 50 -15.20 23.96 23.06
CA LEU A 50 -14.46 23.10 22.15
C LEU A 50 -15.26 22.81 20.87
N ILE A 51 -16.58 22.64 20.98
CA ILE A 51 -17.48 22.47 19.84
C ILE A 51 -17.54 23.75 19.00
N ARG A 52 -17.61 24.94 19.65
CA ARG A 52 -17.57 26.23 18.94
C ARG A 52 -16.24 26.44 18.20
N GLN A 53 -15.14 26.18 18.89
CA GLN A 53 -13.80 26.24 18.29
C GLN A 53 -13.68 25.29 17.09
N SER A 54 -14.17 24.06 17.21
CA SER A 54 -14.17 23.09 16.12
C SER A 54 -15.01 23.53 14.94
N HIS A 55 -16.18 24.11 15.19
CA HIS A 55 -17.05 24.68 14.16
C HIS A 55 -16.38 25.85 13.45
N TRP A 56 -15.73 26.74 14.18
CA TRP A 56 -14.98 27.86 13.62
C TRP A 56 -13.81 27.35 12.74
N LEU A 57 -13.04 26.39 13.21
CA LEU A 57 -11.92 25.79 12.44
C LEU A 57 -12.38 25.06 11.18
N ALA A 58 -13.58 24.46 11.20
CA ALA A 58 -14.16 23.77 10.05
C ALA A 58 -14.89 24.71 9.08
N THR A 59 -15.10 25.98 9.44
CA THR A 59 -15.84 26.94 8.64
C THR A 59 -14.90 27.69 7.70
N ILE A 60 -15.18 27.63 6.39
CA ILE A 60 -14.42 28.37 5.37
C ILE A 60 -14.70 29.87 5.54
N VAL A 61 -13.66 30.66 5.72
CA VAL A 61 -13.73 32.12 5.75
C VAL A 61 -13.88 32.62 4.31
N LYS A 62 -15.04 33.23 3.99
CA LYS A 62 -15.35 33.74 2.66
C LYS A 62 -14.98 35.20 2.44
N ASP A 63 -14.74 35.93 3.52
CA ASP A 63 -14.43 37.35 3.59
C ASP A 63 -13.02 37.63 4.15
N ALA A 64 -12.11 36.68 3.92
CA ALA A 64 -10.71 36.86 4.27
C ALA A 64 -10.18 38.15 3.60
N PRO A 65 -9.40 39.00 4.31
CA PRO A 65 -8.90 40.27 3.80
C PRO A 65 -7.71 40.04 2.84
N ILE A 66 -7.97 39.32 1.75
CA ILE A 66 -7.02 39.06 0.69
C ILE A 66 -7.48 39.79 -0.56
N THR A 67 -6.57 40.53 -1.20
CA THR A 67 -6.80 41.14 -2.50
C THR A 67 -6.36 40.14 -3.56
N LEU A 68 -7.31 39.65 -4.36
CA LEU A 68 -7.04 38.75 -5.47
C LEU A 68 -6.57 39.57 -6.67
N ASP A 69 -5.30 39.47 -7.02
CA ASP A 69 -4.77 40.02 -8.27
C ASP A 69 -4.87 38.98 -9.39
N MET A 70 -5.90 39.11 -10.21
CA MET A 70 -6.16 38.19 -11.33
C MET A 70 -5.03 38.16 -12.35
N LYS A 71 -4.27 39.28 -12.51
CA LYS A 71 -3.11 39.30 -13.42
C LYS A 71 -1.91 38.54 -12.87
N ALA A 72 -1.73 38.52 -11.55
CA ALA A 72 -0.69 37.74 -10.90
C ALA A 72 -0.96 36.23 -10.96
N LEU A 73 -2.24 35.83 -11.16
CA LEU A 73 -2.68 34.46 -11.34
C LEU A 73 -2.64 33.95 -12.79
N GLU A 74 -2.31 34.81 -13.76
CA GLU A 74 -2.10 34.35 -15.13
C GLU A 74 -0.95 33.33 -15.17
N ILE A 75 -1.24 32.17 -15.73
CA ILE A 75 -0.25 31.10 -15.92
C ILE A 75 0.75 31.59 -16.98
N LYS A 76 1.98 31.86 -16.55
CA LYS A 76 3.09 32.19 -17.44
C LYS A 76 3.77 30.92 -17.90
N GLU A 77 4.37 30.95 -19.08
CA GLU A 77 5.26 29.90 -19.55
C GLU A 77 6.34 29.64 -18.47
N PRO A 78 6.49 28.39 -18.01
CA PRO A 78 7.49 28.07 -16.99
C PRO A 78 8.91 28.31 -17.53
N ASP A 79 9.80 28.82 -16.69
CA ASP A 79 11.24 28.84 -17.01
C ASP A 79 11.77 27.40 -16.95
N HIS A 80 11.78 26.75 -18.11
CA HIS A 80 12.22 25.35 -18.23
C HIS A 80 13.69 25.14 -17.84
N ASN A 81 14.54 26.14 -17.93
CA ASN A 81 15.94 26.01 -17.53
C ASN A 81 16.07 26.05 -16.01
N ALA A 82 15.40 27.01 -15.36
CA ALA A 82 15.37 27.07 -13.90
C ALA A 82 14.71 25.82 -13.28
N LEU A 83 13.64 25.31 -13.91
CA LEU A 83 13.01 24.05 -13.48
C LEU A 83 13.95 22.86 -13.67
N GLN A 84 14.69 22.80 -14.76
CA GLN A 84 15.64 21.73 -15.01
C GLN A 84 16.75 21.73 -13.96
N ASP A 85 17.34 22.89 -13.65
CA ASP A 85 18.37 23.04 -12.62
C ASP A 85 17.87 22.60 -11.25
N ILE A 86 16.62 22.97 -10.88
CA ILE A 86 16.00 22.56 -9.62
C ILE A 86 15.77 21.04 -9.60
N TYR A 87 15.26 20.45 -10.68
CA TYR A 87 14.99 19.02 -10.76
C TYR A 87 16.28 18.20 -10.78
N GLU A 88 17.37 18.70 -11.33
CA GLU A 88 18.70 18.10 -11.26
C GLU A 88 19.24 18.13 -9.82
N GLN A 89 19.15 19.28 -9.14
CA GLN A 89 19.59 19.44 -7.75
C GLN A 89 18.78 18.56 -6.77
N LEU A 90 17.49 18.38 -7.04
CA LEU A 90 16.59 17.56 -6.21
C LEU A 90 16.53 16.10 -6.67
N GLU A 91 17.29 15.71 -7.70
CA GLU A 91 17.30 14.36 -8.30
C GLU A 91 15.93 13.87 -8.78
N PHE A 92 15.04 14.77 -9.19
CA PHE A 92 13.70 14.44 -9.69
C PHE A 92 13.73 13.97 -11.14
N ARG A 93 14.29 12.79 -11.37
CA ARG A 93 14.55 12.20 -12.70
C ARG A 93 13.33 12.12 -13.62
N GLN A 94 12.15 11.87 -13.07
CA GLN A 94 10.90 11.79 -13.85
C GLN A 94 10.44 13.17 -14.34
N LEU A 95 10.58 14.20 -13.50
CA LEU A 95 10.23 15.57 -13.88
C LEU A 95 11.22 16.12 -14.92
N LEU A 96 12.50 15.76 -14.82
CA LEU A 96 13.51 16.07 -15.85
C LEU A 96 13.13 15.51 -17.22
N ARG A 97 12.71 14.25 -17.30
CA ARG A 97 12.24 13.63 -18.56
C ARG A 97 11.01 14.32 -19.14
N ARG A 98 10.09 14.81 -18.30
CA ARG A 98 8.90 15.55 -18.75
C ARG A 98 9.25 16.92 -19.33
N THR A 99 10.22 17.64 -18.73
CA THR A 99 10.71 18.91 -19.26
C THR A 99 11.45 18.75 -20.58
N GLU A 100 12.23 17.68 -20.75
CA GLU A 100 12.91 17.36 -22.02
C GLU A 100 11.92 17.01 -23.14
N ASN A 101 10.89 16.21 -22.83
CA ASN A 101 9.84 15.87 -23.79
C ASN A 101 8.97 17.08 -24.17
N GLY A 102 8.74 18.02 -23.24
CA GLY A 102 8.10 19.29 -23.51
C GLY A 102 8.91 20.16 -24.46
N LYS A 103 10.24 20.23 -24.29
CA LYS A 103 11.16 20.95 -25.22
C LYS A 103 11.13 20.36 -26.63
N ARG A 104 11.11 19.04 -26.78
CA ARG A 104 11.02 18.37 -28.10
C ARG A 104 9.70 18.64 -28.83
N LYS A 105 8.59 18.77 -28.10
CA LYS A 105 7.30 19.15 -28.71
C LYS A 105 7.28 20.60 -29.17
N THR A 106 7.90 21.52 -28.46
CA THR A 106 8.02 22.95 -28.87
C THR A 106 9.02 23.16 -30.01
N GLU A 107 10.10 22.38 -30.08
CA GLU A 107 11.06 22.47 -31.20
C GLU A 107 10.52 21.86 -32.48
N ASN A 108 9.72 20.79 -32.43
CA ASN A 108 9.09 20.16 -33.60
C ASN A 108 7.84 20.91 -34.11
N GLY A 109 7.32 21.88 -33.35
CA GLY A 109 6.15 22.69 -33.75
C GLY A 109 6.42 23.76 -34.81
N LYS A 110 7.66 23.90 -35.28
CA LYS A 110 8.00 24.80 -36.41
C LYS A 110 8.05 24.01 -37.72
N VAL A 111 6.93 23.50 -38.17
CA VAL A 111 6.78 23.10 -39.56
C VAL A 111 6.49 24.36 -40.37
N LYS A 112 7.41 24.76 -41.21
CA LYS A 112 7.20 25.76 -42.24
C LYS A 112 6.16 25.25 -43.25
N THR A 113 4.97 25.78 -43.21
CA THR A 113 4.05 25.70 -44.36
C THR A 113 4.23 26.92 -45.20
N GLU A 114 4.67 26.72 -46.45
CA GLU A 114 4.52 27.72 -47.50
C GLU A 114 2.99 27.87 -47.73
N ASN A 115 2.50 28.98 -47.33
CA ASN A 115 1.30 29.72 -47.68
C ASN A 115 0.61 30.23 -46.41
N GLY A 116 0.81 31.51 -46.20
CA GLY A 116 0.31 32.24 -45.03
C GLY A 116 -1.19 32.19 -44.83
N LYS A 117 -1.62 31.42 -43.87
CA LYS A 117 -2.75 31.66 -43.01
C LYS A 117 -2.53 30.86 -41.73
N VAL A 118 -2.31 31.60 -40.67
CA VAL A 118 -2.27 31.02 -39.30
C VAL A 118 -3.71 30.91 -38.86
N GLU A 119 -4.25 29.70 -38.80
CA GLU A 119 -5.41 29.40 -37.96
C GLU A 119 -4.91 28.86 -36.62
N ALA A 120 -5.12 29.66 -35.61
CA ALA A 120 -4.81 29.32 -34.22
C ALA A 120 -5.91 28.40 -33.68
N GLU A 121 -5.65 27.12 -33.66
CA GLU A 121 -6.37 26.19 -32.79
C GLU A 121 -5.38 25.58 -31.80
N ASN A 122 -5.10 26.26 -30.74
CA ASN A 122 -4.63 25.68 -29.51
C ASN A 122 -5.28 26.44 -28.35
N ASN A 123 -6.30 25.79 -27.81
CA ASN A 123 -7.03 26.25 -26.64
C ASN A 123 -6.15 26.01 -25.41
N PRO A 124 -5.78 27.03 -24.61
CA PRO A 124 -4.91 26.88 -23.43
C PRO A 124 -5.60 26.19 -22.25
N SER A 125 -6.79 25.61 -22.46
CA SER A 125 -7.61 25.05 -21.38
C SER A 125 -7.30 23.58 -21.02
N ASP A 126 -6.36 22.90 -21.69
CA ASP A 126 -6.10 21.49 -21.46
C ASP A 126 -4.98 21.17 -20.45
N PHE A 127 -4.39 22.20 -19.80
CA PHE A 127 -3.48 21.97 -18.69
C PHE A 127 -4.20 22.18 -17.36
N ARG A 128 -5.11 21.25 -17.01
CA ARG A 128 -5.61 21.12 -15.65
C ARG A 128 -4.75 20.11 -14.92
N LEU A 129 -4.01 20.57 -13.90
CA LEU A 129 -3.61 19.72 -12.79
C LEU A 129 -4.88 19.02 -12.27
N PRO A 130 -4.87 17.72 -12.01
CA PRO A 130 -6.03 17.07 -11.40
C PRO A 130 -6.17 17.60 -9.98
N THR A 131 -7.00 18.61 -9.80
CA THR A 131 -7.60 18.92 -8.51
C THR A 131 -8.58 17.78 -8.25
N SER A 132 -8.30 17.01 -7.20
CA SER A 132 -9.13 15.92 -6.74
C SER A 132 -10.46 16.45 -6.20
N ASP A 133 -11.43 16.68 -7.08
CA ASP A 133 -12.82 16.84 -6.71
C ASP A 133 -13.48 15.47 -6.77
N PHE A 134 -13.37 14.69 -5.71
CA PHE A 134 -14.18 13.50 -5.52
C PHE A 134 -15.56 13.91 -5.03
N ARG A 135 -16.56 13.85 -5.90
CA ARG A 135 -17.97 13.89 -5.52
C ARG A 135 -18.53 12.48 -5.53
N PHE A 136 -18.96 12.01 -4.36
CA PHE A 136 -19.82 10.83 -4.28
C PHE A 136 -21.23 11.14 -4.79
N LYS A 137 -21.96 10.12 -5.23
CA LYS A 137 -23.34 10.21 -5.73
C LYS A 137 -24.36 10.85 -4.75
N ASP A 138 -23.96 11.07 -3.50
CA ASP A 138 -24.76 11.70 -2.44
C ASP A 138 -24.33 13.14 -2.09
N GLY A 139 -23.32 13.68 -2.77
CA GLY A 139 -22.88 15.06 -2.57
C GLY A 139 -21.96 15.30 -1.37
N SER A 140 -21.48 14.28 -0.67
CA SER A 140 -20.56 14.39 0.46
C SER A 140 -19.10 14.32 0.02
N ILE A 141 -18.23 15.13 0.67
CA ILE A 141 -16.78 15.12 0.49
C ILE A 141 -16.17 14.39 1.70
N GLN A 142 -15.54 13.26 1.47
CA GLN A 142 -14.79 12.57 2.52
C GLN A 142 -13.36 12.30 2.03
N GLY A 143 -12.40 13.04 2.60
CA GLY A 143 -11.00 12.79 2.43
C GLY A 143 -10.46 11.90 3.54
N ASP A 144 -9.93 10.76 3.22
CA ASP A 144 -8.91 10.10 4.03
C ASP A 144 -8.03 9.22 3.14
N LEU A 145 -6.82 9.71 2.84
CA LEU A 145 -5.89 9.08 1.93
C LEU A 145 -5.04 7.99 2.59
N PHE A 146 -5.21 7.72 3.90
CA PHE A 146 -4.36 6.82 4.70
C PHE A 146 -5.12 5.79 5.56
N ALA A 147 -6.44 5.76 5.54
CA ALA A 147 -7.23 4.86 6.39
C ALA A 147 -7.24 3.40 5.90
N ASP A 148 -6.99 3.15 4.62
CA ASP A 148 -7.09 1.80 4.03
C ASP A 148 -5.84 0.92 4.24
N ILE A 149 -4.79 1.45 4.90
CA ILE A 149 -3.57 0.66 5.15
C ILE A 149 -3.65 -0.15 6.46
N VAL A 150 -4.63 0.06 7.31
CA VAL A 150 -4.68 -0.52 8.67
C VAL A 150 -5.96 -1.31 9.00
N SER A 151 -6.94 -1.45 8.13
CA SER A 151 -8.13 -2.24 8.44
C SER A 151 -8.09 -3.62 7.80
N ASN A 152 -7.63 -4.62 8.56
CA ASN A 152 -7.91 -6.03 8.34
C ASN A 152 -9.41 -6.30 8.52
N THR A 153 -10.18 -6.21 7.45
CA THR A 153 -11.51 -6.82 7.38
C THR A 153 -11.53 -7.81 6.22
N PRO A 154 -11.94 -9.06 6.46
CA PRO A 154 -11.99 -10.06 5.40
C PRO A 154 -13.07 -9.66 4.38
N VAL A 155 -12.68 -9.56 3.12
CA VAL A 155 -13.62 -9.45 2.01
C VAL A 155 -14.31 -10.80 1.88
N THR A 156 -15.54 -10.87 2.33
CA THR A 156 -16.44 -12.00 2.05
C THR A 156 -16.81 -11.95 0.57
N THR A 157 -16.44 -12.98 -0.15
CA THR A 157 -16.97 -13.25 -1.49
C THR A 157 -18.50 -13.32 -1.44
N PRO A 158 -19.25 -12.63 -2.31
CA PRO A 158 -20.69 -12.77 -2.38
C PRO A 158 -21.04 -14.11 -3.00
N SER A 159 -21.70 -14.98 -2.21
CA SER A 159 -22.40 -16.14 -2.74
C SER A 159 -23.64 -15.66 -3.51
N HIS A 160 -23.73 -16.02 -4.78
CA HIS A 160 -24.95 -15.83 -5.57
C HIS A 160 -26.09 -16.68 -5.04
N THR A 161 -27.10 -16.08 -4.39
CA THR A 161 -28.51 -16.52 -4.44
C THR A 161 -29.39 -15.34 -4.04
N GLY A 162 -30.30 -14.94 -4.95
CA GLY A 162 -31.39 -14.03 -4.60
C GLY A 162 -31.92 -13.22 -5.78
N GLU A 163 -33.03 -13.68 -6.35
CA GLU A 163 -33.82 -13.03 -7.40
C GLU A 163 -34.31 -11.63 -7.01
N GLY A 164 -34.34 -10.67 -7.97
CA GLY A 164 -35.07 -9.43 -7.80
C GLY A 164 -34.83 -8.35 -8.83
N GLN A 165 -35.58 -8.39 -9.93
CA GLN A 165 -36.10 -7.26 -10.76
C GLN A 165 -35.15 -6.18 -11.35
N GLY A 166 -34.89 -6.30 -12.66
CA GLY A 166 -35.16 -5.29 -13.68
C GLY A 166 -34.53 -3.89 -13.57
N GLY A 167 -33.24 -3.78 -13.82
CA GLY A 167 -32.60 -2.60 -14.35
C GLY A 167 -31.67 -3.04 -15.48
N VAL A 168 -31.75 -2.43 -16.64
CA VAL A 168 -30.83 -2.69 -17.77
C VAL A 168 -29.46 -2.17 -17.35
N HIS A 169 -28.66 -3.04 -16.71
CA HIS A 169 -27.25 -2.78 -16.52
C HIS A 169 -26.56 -2.87 -17.89
N ALA A 170 -25.73 -1.90 -18.19
CA ALA A 170 -24.72 -2.02 -19.23
C ALA A 170 -24.03 -3.36 -19.01
N MET A 171 -23.92 -4.19 -20.06
CA MET A 171 -23.24 -5.48 -19.97
C MET A 171 -21.84 -5.22 -19.41
N ASP A 172 -21.53 -5.79 -18.25
CA ASP A 172 -20.18 -5.71 -17.67
C ASP A 172 -19.23 -6.27 -18.72
N GLU A 173 -18.22 -5.50 -19.08
CA GLU A 173 -17.17 -5.93 -20.01
C GLU A 173 -16.52 -7.18 -19.43
N PRO A 174 -16.29 -8.25 -20.19
CA PRO A 174 -15.67 -9.45 -19.68
C PRO A 174 -14.28 -9.12 -19.12
N PRO A 175 -13.77 -9.89 -18.12
CA PRO A 175 -12.50 -9.60 -17.47
C PRO A 175 -11.31 -9.61 -18.44
N PHE A 176 -11.46 -10.25 -19.59
CA PHE A 176 -10.48 -10.23 -20.69
C PHE A 176 -11.19 -10.46 -22.03
N ILE A 177 -10.58 -9.95 -23.08
CA ILE A 177 -11.04 -10.04 -24.46
C ILE A 177 -9.91 -10.55 -25.36
N LEU A 178 -10.27 -11.18 -26.49
CA LEU A 178 -9.32 -11.55 -27.54
C LEU A 178 -9.41 -10.54 -28.69
N ASP A 179 -8.30 -9.88 -29.01
CA ASP A 179 -8.14 -8.98 -30.14
C ASP A 179 -7.02 -9.47 -31.05
N GLY A 180 -7.35 -10.08 -32.18
CA GLY A 180 -6.39 -10.79 -32.98
C GLY A 180 -5.74 -11.96 -32.26
N ASN A 181 -4.43 -11.89 -32.06
CA ASN A 181 -3.65 -12.88 -31.31
C ASN A 181 -3.34 -12.43 -29.88
N THR A 182 -3.86 -11.28 -29.44
CA THR A 182 -3.60 -10.72 -28.10
C THR A 182 -4.81 -10.89 -27.19
N ILE A 183 -4.60 -11.51 -26.04
CA ILE A 183 -5.56 -11.54 -24.93
C ILE A 183 -5.30 -10.29 -24.10
N ILE A 184 -6.28 -9.40 -24.04
CA ILE A 184 -6.22 -8.14 -23.31
C ILE A 184 -7.07 -8.28 -22.07
N GLY A 185 -6.52 -7.97 -20.91
CA GLY A 185 -7.27 -7.96 -19.65
C GLY A 185 -6.77 -6.92 -18.67
N HIS A 186 -7.39 -6.94 -17.51
CA HIS A 186 -6.97 -6.14 -16.36
C HIS A 186 -6.86 -7.07 -15.16
N ASP A 187 -5.67 -7.13 -14.54
CA ASP A 187 -5.33 -8.11 -13.50
C ASP A 187 -5.61 -9.55 -13.96
N LEU A 188 -5.03 -9.93 -15.12
CA LEU A 188 -5.21 -11.25 -15.73
C LEU A 188 -4.87 -12.40 -14.78
N LYS A 189 -3.96 -12.16 -13.84
CA LYS A 189 -3.57 -13.13 -12.84
C LYS A 189 -4.75 -13.49 -11.90
N ALA A 190 -5.58 -12.53 -11.52
CA ALA A 190 -6.78 -12.78 -10.72
C ALA A 190 -7.80 -13.68 -11.45
N HIS A 191 -7.79 -13.66 -12.78
CA HIS A 191 -8.67 -14.47 -13.63
C HIS A 191 -7.97 -15.69 -14.22
N TRP A 192 -6.86 -16.15 -13.61
CA TRP A 192 -6.00 -17.20 -14.17
C TRP A 192 -6.73 -18.50 -14.51
N GLN A 193 -7.63 -18.95 -13.65
CA GLN A 193 -8.38 -20.19 -13.86
C GLN A 193 -9.32 -20.09 -15.07
N GLU A 194 -10.06 -18.98 -15.20
CA GLU A 194 -10.93 -18.73 -16.34
C GLU A 194 -10.13 -18.57 -17.62
N LEU A 195 -9.03 -17.83 -17.55
CA LEU A 195 -8.12 -17.58 -18.65
C LEU A 195 -7.54 -18.89 -19.20
N THR A 196 -7.02 -19.77 -18.34
CA THR A 196 -6.41 -21.04 -18.75
C THR A 196 -7.44 -22.10 -19.14
N ALA A 197 -8.66 -22.03 -18.64
CA ALA A 197 -9.76 -22.86 -19.11
C ALA A 197 -10.19 -22.51 -20.54
N GLN A 198 -10.20 -21.21 -20.86
CA GLN A 198 -10.57 -20.72 -22.19
C GLN A 198 -9.40 -20.78 -23.20
N TYR A 199 -8.16 -20.57 -22.72
CA TYR A 199 -6.92 -20.56 -23.51
C TYR A 199 -5.85 -21.44 -22.86
N PRO A 200 -5.90 -22.79 -23.03
CA PRO A 200 -5.00 -23.70 -22.33
C PRO A 200 -3.50 -23.47 -22.63
N GLU A 201 -3.18 -22.92 -23.80
CA GLU A 201 -1.81 -22.57 -24.20
C GLU A 201 -1.14 -21.53 -23.28
N VAL A 202 -1.93 -20.72 -22.58
CA VAL A 202 -1.42 -19.73 -21.61
C VAL A 202 -0.74 -20.39 -20.41
N GLN A 203 -1.07 -21.64 -20.09
CA GLN A 203 -0.45 -22.37 -18.98
C GLN A 203 1.06 -22.53 -19.13
N THR A 204 1.58 -22.63 -20.33
CA THR A 204 3.02 -22.79 -20.62
C THR A 204 3.71 -21.46 -20.93
N PHE A 205 2.96 -20.37 -21.05
CA PHE A 205 3.53 -19.07 -21.36
C PHE A 205 4.63 -18.67 -20.35
N GLY A 206 5.80 -18.29 -20.85
CA GLY A 206 6.96 -17.90 -20.05
C GLY A 206 7.78 -19.07 -19.48
N LEU A 207 7.43 -20.33 -19.77
CA LEU A 207 8.25 -21.50 -19.42
C LEU A 207 9.17 -21.95 -20.57
N GLU A 208 8.75 -21.71 -21.79
CA GLU A 208 9.52 -22.08 -22.98
C GLU A 208 10.28 -20.86 -23.52
N THR A 209 11.57 -21.00 -23.72
CA THR A 209 12.43 -19.92 -24.23
C THR A 209 12.30 -19.70 -25.74
N ASP A 210 11.78 -20.70 -26.48
CA ASP A 210 11.80 -20.73 -27.96
C ASP A 210 10.41 -20.83 -28.59
N GLY A 211 9.36 -21.03 -27.82
CA GLY A 211 8.00 -21.21 -28.27
C GLY A 211 7.11 -20.03 -27.93
N VAL A 212 7.15 -18.98 -28.72
CA VAL A 212 6.07 -17.99 -28.70
C VAL A 212 4.84 -18.72 -29.23
N GLY A 213 3.97 -19.19 -28.33
CA GLY A 213 2.62 -19.57 -28.72
C GLY A 213 2.04 -18.41 -29.53
N GLU A 214 1.19 -18.68 -30.50
CA GLU A 214 0.64 -17.65 -31.40
C GLU A 214 -0.04 -16.50 -30.68
N LYS A 215 -0.42 -16.66 -29.37
CA LYS A 215 -1.11 -15.67 -28.56
C LYS A 215 -0.16 -14.86 -27.68
N GLN A 216 -0.49 -13.60 -27.52
CA GLN A 216 0.19 -12.64 -26.66
C GLN A 216 -0.74 -12.27 -25.49
N LEU A 217 -0.16 -11.90 -24.36
CA LEU A 217 -0.90 -11.38 -23.21
C LEU A 217 -0.62 -9.90 -23.05
N PHE A 218 -1.65 -9.14 -22.69
CA PHE A 218 -1.54 -7.74 -22.35
C PHE A 218 -2.38 -7.42 -21.11
N ASP A 219 -1.73 -7.16 -19.99
CA ASP A 219 -2.37 -6.73 -18.76
C ASP A 219 -2.29 -5.22 -18.60
N THR A 220 -3.45 -4.55 -18.56
CA THR A 220 -3.52 -3.09 -18.49
C THR A 220 -3.09 -2.54 -17.13
N ALA A 221 -3.21 -3.31 -16.03
CA ALA A 221 -2.73 -2.90 -14.72
C ALA A 221 -1.19 -2.90 -14.68
N ILE A 222 -0.56 -3.95 -15.19
CA ILE A 222 0.91 -4.07 -15.26
C ILE A 222 1.50 -3.05 -16.23
N ALA A 223 0.87 -2.85 -17.39
CA ALA A 223 1.28 -1.84 -18.37
C ALA A 223 1.29 -0.43 -17.73
N HIS A 224 0.21 -0.07 -17.04
CA HIS A 224 0.11 1.22 -16.36
C HIS A 224 1.09 1.32 -15.17
N TYR A 225 1.33 0.23 -14.45
CA TYR A 225 2.31 0.21 -13.36
C TYR A 225 3.73 0.53 -13.85
N LEU A 226 4.17 -0.05 -14.95
CA LEU A 226 5.48 0.26 -15.53
C LEU A 226 5.62 1.73 -15.94
N LEU A 227 4.53 2.33 -16.44
CA LEU A 227 4.50 3.74 -16.85
C LEU A 227 4.42 4.69 -15.66
N HIS A 228 3.67 4.33 -14.60
CA HIS A 228 3.31 5.19 -13.48
C HIS A 228 3.28 4.42 -12.15
N PRO A 229 4.43 3.93 -11.64
CA PRO A 229 4.47 3.01 -10.48
C PRO A 229 3.95 3.62 -9.17
N GLU A 230 3.83 4.94 -9.09
CA GLU A 230 3.32 5.67 -7.91
C GLU A 230 1.80 5.90 -7.93
N MET A 231 1.12 5.50 -9.01
CA MET A 231 -0.32 5.75 -9.18
C MET A 231 -1.16 4.51 -8.80
N ARG A 232 -2.47 4.68 -8.78
CA ARG A 232 -3.42 3.57 -8.64
C ARG A 232 -3.60 2.88 -9.99
N HIS A 233 -3.79 1.55 -9.96
CA HIS A 233 -3.87 0.75 -11.20
C HIS A 233 -5.22 0.06 -11.39
N GLY A 234 -6.24 0.35 -10.56
CA GLY A 234 -7.56 -0.26 -10.69
C GLY A 234 -8.28 0.15 -11.98
N LEU A 235 -9.05 -0.78 -12.60
CA LEU A 235 -9.66 -0.59 -13.91
C LEU A 235 -10.55 0.66 -14.00
N ASP A 236 -11.42 0.87 -13.02
CA ASP A 236 -12.31 2.04 -12.99
C ASP A 236 -11.52 3.34 -12.96
N TYR A 237 -10.46 3.38 -12.14
CA TYR A 237 -9.56 4.53 -12.09
C TYR A 237 -8.88 4.78 -13.45
N LEU A 238 -8.42 3.72 -14.13
CA LEU A 238 -7.78 3.86 -15.45
C LEU A 238 -8.77 4.36 -16.51
N LYS A 239 -9.98 3.79 -16.54
CA LYS A 239 -11.04 4.23 -17.46
C LYS A 239 -11.37 5.70 -17.27
N ASP A 240 -11.51 6.14 -16.04
CA ASP A 240 -11.84 7.55 -15.71
C ASP A 240 -10.65 8.48 -15.99
N ALA A 241 -9.46 8.16 -15.53
CA ALA A 241 -8.27 9.00 -15.65
C ALA A 241 -7.87 9.24 -17.11
N TYR A 242 -7.95 8.19 -17.94
CA TYR A 242 -7.58 8.25 -19.35
C TYR A 242 -8.76 8.48 -20.29
N ARG A 243 -9.99 8.60 -19.77
CA ARG A 243 -11.23 8.75 -20.53
C ARG A 243 -11.39 7.66 -21.60
N LYS A 244 -11.11 6.43 -21.20
CA LYS A 244 -11.22 5.24 -22.03
C LYS A 244 -12.33 4.34 -21.51
N ALA A 245 -13.20 3.85 -22.41
CA ALA A 245 -14.33 3.04 -22.01
C ALA A 245 -14.01 1.53 -21.98
N THR A 246 -13.03 1.10 -22.77
CA THR A 246 -12.78 -0.32 -23.02
C THR A 246 -11.33 -0.73 -22.76
N LEU A 247 -11.12 -2.02 -22.49
CA LEU A 247 -9.79 -2.62 -22.34
C LEU A 247 -8.93 -2.43 -23.61
N LYS A 248 -9.55 -2.49 -24.78
CA LYS A 248 -8.85 -2.30 -26.05
C LYS A 248 -8.27 -0.90 -26.19
N GLU A 249 -9.05 0.13 -25.87
CA GLU A 249 -8.57 1.51 -25.91
C GLU A 249 -7.46 1.79 -24.91
N LEU A 250 -7.52 1.19 -23.69
CA LEU A 250 -6.45 1.27 -22.69
C LEU A 250 -5.18 0.55 -23.22
N LYS A 251 -5.34 -0.62 -23.85
CA LYS A 251 -4.21 -1.35 -24.44
C LYS A 251 -3.52 -0.52 -25.53
N GLU A 252 -4.27 0.03 -26.47
CA GLU A 252 -3.71 0.85 -27.55
C GLU A 252 -2.94 2.07 -27.03
N LEU A 253 -3.46 2.71 -25.97
CA LEU A 253 -2.79 3.84 -25.32
C LEU A 253 -1.50 3.40 -24.65
N PHE A 254 -1.57 2.42 -23.74
CA PHE A 254 -0.42 2.02 -22.95
C PHE A 254 0.66 1.31 -23.78
N GLU A 255 0.29 0.53 -24.79
CA GLU A 255 1.25 -0.06 -25.71
C GLU A 255 2.08 1.02 -26.42
N LYS A 256 1.41 2.06 -26.91
CA LYS A 256 2.10 3.20 -27.52
C LYS A 256 3.05 3.89 -26.53
N GLU A 257 2.58 4.17 -25.30
CA GLU A 257 3.40 4.82 -24.28
C GLU A 257 4.58 3.94 -23.85
N LEU A 258 4.40 2.61 -23.73
CA LEU A 258 5.47 1.68 -23.45
C LEU A 258 6.55 1.69 -24.55
N HIS A 259 6.17 1.78 -25.82
CA HIS A 259 7.11 1.94 -26.92
C HIS A 259 7.82 3.31 -26.86
N ASP A 260 7.07 4.38 -26.67
CA ASP A 260 7.61 5.75 -26.63
C ASP A 260 8.60 5.94 -25.46
N THR A 261 8.42 5.23 -24.35
CA THR A 261 9.29 5.27 -23.15
C THR A 261 10.40 4.22 -23.15
N GLY A 262 10.41 3.29 -24.11
CA GLY A 262 11.38 2.18 -24.17
C GLY A 262 11.14 1.07 -23.14
N LEU A 263 9.95 1.00 -22.53
CA LEU A 263 9.59 -0.01 -21.53
C LEU A 263 8.90 -1.24 -22.13
N TRP A 264 8.66 -1.25 -23.45
CA TRP A 264 7.97 -2.34 -24.13
C TRP A 264 8.65 -3.71 -23.96
N ASP A 265 9.98 -3.75 -24.07
CA ASP A 265 10.72 -5.00 -23.93
C ASP A 265 10.66 -5.53 -22.50
N ILE A 266 10.72 -4.68 -21.50
CA ILE A 266 10.54 -5.05 -20.08
C ILE A 266 9.13 -5.60 -19.88
N PHE A 267 8.11 -4.92 -20.37
CA PHE A 267 6.73 -5.37 -20.27
C PHE A 267 6.55 -6.76 -20.88
N ARG A 268 7.02 -6.94 -22.12
CA ARG A 268 6.76 -8.16 -22.88
C ARG A 268 7.64 -9.34 -22.44
N GLN A 269 8.93 -9.10 -22.17
CA GLN A 269 9.91 -10.17 -21.94
C GLN A 269 10.10 -10.51 -20.45
N MET A 270 9.68 -9.62 -19.55
CA MET A 270 9.82 -9.82 -18.09
C MET A 270 8.48 -9.84 -17.39
N GLU A 271 7.69 -8.77 -17.46
CA GLU A 271 6.49 -8.60 -16.63
C GLU A 271 5.36 -9.57 -17.00
N MET A 272 5.08 -9.76 -18.29
CA MET A 272 4.04 -10.68 -18.71
C MET A 272 4.39 -12.16 -18.42
N PRO A 273 5.59 -12.65 -18.73
CA PRO A 273 6.02 -13.99 -18.29
C PRO A 273 6.02 -14.14 -16.77
N LEU A 274 6.48 -13.13 -16.03
CA LEU A 274 6.47 -13.14 -14.56
C LEU A 274 5.04 -13.28 -14.00
N MET A 275 4.08 -12.54 -14.53
CA MET A 275 2.66 -12.65 -14.15
C MET A 275 2.17 -14.11 -14.24
N CYS A 276 2.50 -14.80 -15.33
CA CYS A 276 2.11 -16.19 -15.53
C CYS A 276 2.84 -17.15 -14.55
N VAL A 277 4.12 -16.89 -14.25
CA VAL A 277 4.86 -17.65 -13.22
C VAL A 277 4.22 -17.47 -11.85
N LEU A 278 3.93 -16.23 -11.47
CA LEU A 278 3.29 -15.92 -10.18
C LEU A 278 1.90 -16.56 -10.08
N ALA A 279 1.09 -16.53 -11.15
CA ALA A 279 -0.21 -17.18 -11.16
C ALA A 279 -0.11 -18.70 -10.89
N ARG A 280 0.87 -19.38 -11.49
CA ARG A 280 1.14 -20.80 -11.24
C ARG A 280 1.63 -21.05 -9.82
N MET A 281 2.51 -20.19 -9.30
CA MET A 281 2.96 -20.28 -7.90
C MET A 281 1.81 -20.13 -6.92
N GLU A 282 0.92 -19.17 -7.15
CA GLU A 282 -0.28 -18.97 -6.34
C GLU A 282 -1.23 -20.17 -6.43
N GLN A 283 -1.40 -20.74 -7.61
CA GLN A 283 -2.23 -21.93 -7.82
C GLN A 283 -1.65 -23.18 -7.13
N THR A 284 -0.33 -23.35 -7.17
CA THR A 284 0.37 -24.46 -6.51
C THR A 284 0.30 -24.33 -4.99
N GLY A 285 0.54 -23.14 -4.48
CA GLY A 285 0.60 -22.91 -3.03
C GLY A 285 1.78 -23.60 -2.37
N VAL A 286 1.74 -23.71 -1.04
CA VAL A 286 2.77 -24.36 -0.23
C VAL A 286 2.15 -25.13 0.91
N ARG A 287 2.68 -26.33 1.18
CA ARG A 287 2.23 -27.18 2.27
C ARG A 287 2.85 -26.77 3.59
N ILE A 288 2.11 -26.96 4.68
CA ILE A 288 2.59 -26.73 6.04
C ILE A 288 2.40 -27.97 6.93
N ASP A 289 3.26 -28.10 7.93
CA ASP A 289 3.15 -29.10 9.02
C ASP A 289 2.22 -28.57 10.10
N GLU A 290 0.90 -28.80 9.94
CA GLU A 290 -0.10 -28.35 10.91
C GLU A 290 0.08 -28.99 12.30
N PRO A 291 0.40 -30.31 12.44
CA PRO A 291 0.71 -30.89 13.74
C PRO A 291 1.92 -30.26 14.41
N GLY A 292 3.01 -30.00 13.67
CA GLY A 292 4.20 -29.33 14.19
C GLY A 292 3.92 -27.89 14.63
N LEU A 293 3.08 -27.16 13.89
CA LEU A 293 2.64 -25.82 14.30
C LEU A 293 1.81 -25.85 15.58
N ALA A 294 0.92 -26.84 15.74
CA ALA A 294 0.11 -26.98 16.94
C ALA A 294 0.98 -27.28 18.18
N GLU A 295 2.04 -28.07 18.04
CA GLU A 295 3.01 -28.32 19.12
C GLU A 295 3.81 -27.05 19.45
N THR A 296 4.26 -26.34 18.42
CA THR A 296 4.97 -25.05 18.58
C THR A 296 4.09 -24.02 19.27
N SER A 297 2.81 -23.94 18.90
CA SER A 297 1.82 -23.05 19.53
C SER A 297 1.70 -23.31 21.03
N ARG A 298 1.60 -24.58 21.42
CA ARG A 298 1.52 -24.96 22.83
C ARG A 298 2.78 -24.56 23.59
N HIS A 299 3.96 -24.88 23.05
CA HIS A 299 5.25 -24.55 23.67
C HIS A 299 5.43 -23.02 23.83
N PHE A 300 5.18 -22.24 22.79
CA PHE A 300 5.29 -20.78 22.87
C PHE A 300 4.24 -20.15 23.78
N THR A 301 3.07 -20.75 23.90
CA THR A 301 2.05 -20.31 24.86
C THR A 301 2.49 -20.54 26.30
N GLU A 302 3.08 -21.69 26.60
CA GLU A 302 3.65 -21.99 27.93
C GLU A 302 4.80 -21.02 28.25
N GLU A 303 5.71 -20.78 27.31
CA GLU A 303 6.81 -19.84 27.46
C GLU A 303 6.29 -18.39 27.69
N MET A 304 5.28 -17.98 26.95
CA MET A 304 4.65 -16.68 27.10
C MET A 304 4.02 -16.51 28.50
N MET A 305 3.38 -17.56 29.03
CA MET A 305 2.83 -17.54 30.41
C MET A 305 3.95 -17.38 31.44
N HIS A 306 5.07 -18.07 31.30
CA HIS A 306 6.23 -17.89 32.17
C HIS A 306 6.82 -16.48 32.10
N LEU A 307 6.92 -15.92 30.90
CA LEU A 307 7.37 -14.53 30.72
C LEU A 307 6.40 -13.53 31.38
N GLU A 308 5.10 -13.76 31.30
CA GLU A 308 4.09 -12.91 31.97
C GLU A 308 4.27 -12.92 33.49
N GLU A 309 4.51 -14.08 34.11
CA GLU A 309 4.75 -14.18 35.54
C GLU A 309 6.04 -13.46 35.95
N GLU A 310 7.11 -13.61 35.16
CA GLU A 310 8.36 -12.89 35.40
C GLU A 310 8.21 -11.38 35.26
N ILE A 311 7.50 -10.92 34.23
CA ILE A 311 7.24 -9.49 34.00
C ILE A 311 6.46 -8.91 35.18
N TYR A 312 5.41 -9.60 35.67
CA TYR A 312 4.63 -9.13 36.80
C TYR A 312 5.44 -9.08 38.09
N ARG A 313 6.30 -10.08 38.30
CA ARG A 313 7.21 -10.10 39.44
C ARG A 313 8.20 -8.93 39.41
N LEU A 314 8.80 -8.67 38.25
CA LEU A 314 9.76 -7.56 38.06
C LEU A 314 9.10 -6.17 38.12
N ALA A 315 7.86 -6.05 37.66
CA ALA A 315 7.07 -4.82 37.70
C ALA A 315 6.44 -4.56 39.07
N GLY A 316 6.38 -5.55 39.98
CA GLY A 316 5.75 -5.48 41.27
C GLY A 316 4.21 -5.51 41.23
N GLN A 317 3.62 -5.60 40.07
CA GLN A 317 2.16 -5.65 39.87
C GLN A 317 1.75 -6.27 38.54
N LYS A 318 0.49 -6.74 38.47
CA LYS A 318 -0.12 -7.22 37.24
C LYS A 318 -0.64 -6.06 36.40
N PHE A 319 -0.46 -6.15 35.08
CA PHE A 319 -0.95 -5.18 34.12
C PHE A 319 -1.11 -5.86 32.75
N ASN A 320 -1.76 -5.19 31.78
CA ASN A 320 -1.88 -5.71 30.44
C ASN A 320 -0.62 -5.40 29.62
N ILE A 321 0.24 -6.42 29.42
CA ILE A 321 1.51 -6.32 28.68
C ILE A 321 1.28 -5.99 27.20
N ALA A 322 0.10 -6.34 26.66
CA ALA A 322 -0.30 -6.00 25.30
C ALA A 322 -0.73 -4.53 25.14
N SER A 323 -0.97 -3.81 26.25
CA SER A 323 -1.36 -2.41 26.22
C SER A 323 -0.15 -1.48 26.22
N PRO A 324 0.17 -0.75 25.14
CA PRO A 324 1.28 0.20 25.10
C PRO A 324 1.18 1.25 26.22
N ARG A 325 -0.04 1.64 26.58
CA ARG A 325 -0.31 2.60 27.65
C ARG A 325 0.14 2.07 29.01
N GLN A 326 -0.32 0.88 29.39
CA GLN A 326 0.01 0.30 30.69
C GLN A 326 1.50 -0.07 30.79
N VAL A 327 2.09 -0.56 29.71
CA VAL A 327 3.54 -0.77 29.63
C VAL A 327 4.28 0.55 29.87
N GLY A 328 3.84 1.65 29.25
CA GLY A 328 4.44 2.97 29.46
C GLY A 328 4.32 3.46 30.89
N GLU A 329 3.15 3.31 31.51
CA GLU A 329 2.91 3.64 32.93
C GLU A 329 3.86 2.85 33.86
N ILE A 330 4.03 1.54 33.62
CA ILE A 330 4.97 0.71 34.41
C ILE A 330 6.41 1.16 34.21
N LEU A 331 6.86 1.32 32.97
CA LEU A 331 8.28 1.60 32.71
C LEU A 331 8.70 3.01 33.13
N PHE A 332 7.81 4.01 32.98
CA PHE A 332 8.18 5.42 33.15
C PHE A 332 7.62 6.07 34.43
N ASP A 333 6.45 5.65 34.90
CA ASP A 333 5.87 6.23 36.13
C ASP A 333 6.22 5.38 37.37
N VAL A 334 6.17 4.03 37.26
CA VAL A 334 6.46 3.13 38.38
C VAL A 334 7.95 2.85 38.50
N LEU A 335 8.59 2.35 37.46
CA LEU A 335 10.02 1.98 37.47
C LEU A 335 10.96 3.16 37.16
N GLN A 336 10.43 4.27 36.66
CA GLN A 336 11.14 5.51 36.36
C GLN A 336 12.43 5.33 35.53
N LEU A 337 12.37 4.43 34.52
CA LEU A 337 13.53 4.06 33.70
C LEU A 337 14.07 5.22 32.87
N ASP A 338 13.22 6.19 32.50
CA ASP A 338 13.63 7.37 31.74
C ASP A 338 12.76 8.58 32.11
N SER A 339 13.37 9.57 32.77
CA SER A 339 12.70 10.82 33.13
C SER A 339 12.35 11.75 31.96
N LYS A 340 12.93 11.46 30.74
CA LYS A 340 12.71 12.21 29.51
C LYS A 340 11.96 11.39 28.47
N ALA A 341 11.19 10.38 28.88
CA ALA A 341 10.45 9.51 27.99
C ALA A 341 9.50 10.29 27.07
N LYS A 342 9.59 10.02 25.78
CA LYS A 342 8.77 10.68 24.78
C LYS A 342 7.30 10.25 24.91
N LYS A 343 6.39 11.21 24.74
CA LYS A 343 4.95 10.96 24.69
C LYS A 343 4.41 11.24 23.27
N THR A 344 3.39 10.49 22.90
CA THR A 344 2.62 10.73 21.66
C THR A 344 1.83 12.04 21.79
N LYS A 345 1.25 12.51 20.68
CA LYS A 345 0.34 13.68 20.68
C LYS A 345 -0.87 13.50 21.62
N THR A 346 -1.26 12.25 21.91
CA THR A 346 -2.33 11.89 22.85
C THR A 346 -1.89 11.75 24.30
N GLY A 347 -0.63 12.10 24.61
CA GLY A 347 -0.08 12.06 25.97
C GLY A 347 0.36 10.66 26.47
N GLN A 348 0.28 9.61 25.63
CA GLN A 348 0.74 8.28 25.98
C GLN A 348 2.26 8.15 25.76
N TYR A 349 2.92 7.38 26.59
CA TYR A 349 4.34 7.06 26.39
C TYR A 349 4.55 6.24 25.11
N VAL A 350 5.62 6.56 24.41
CA VAL A 350 6.06 5.78 23.24
C VAL A 350 6.76 4.52 23.75
N THR A 351 6.21 3.35 23.44
CA THR A 351 6.74 2.04 23.85
C THR A 351 7.01 1.14 22.63
N GLY A 352 7.38 1.75 21.49
CA GLY A 352 7.80 1.02 20.29
C GLY A 352 9.07 0.21 20.54
N GLU A 353 9.33 -0.76 19.66
CA GLU A 353 10.45 -1.70 19.75
C GLU A 353 11.80 -0.95 19.87
N GLU A 354 12.04 0.04 19.05
CA GLU A 354 13.26 0.87 19.06
C GLU A 354 13.49 1.55 20.43
N VAL A 355 12.42 2.10 21.03
CA VAL A 355 12.49 2.76 22.35
C VAL A 355 12.79 1.74 23.45
N LEU A 356 12.15 0.56 23.40
CA LEU A 356 12.37 -0.50 24.37
C LEU A 356 13.76 -1.12 24.23
N GLU A 357 14.25 -1.35 23.02
CA GLU A 357 15.63 -1.82 22.81
C GLU A 357 16.65 -0.85 23.38
N GLY A 358 16.47 0.46 23.23
CA GLY A 358 17.30 1.47 23.85
C GLY A 358 17.29 1.45 25.39
N LEU A 359 16.25 0.86 26.00
CA LEU A 359 16.11 0.73 27.47
C LEU A 359 16.46 -0.65 28.01
N ARG A 360 16.78 -1.62 27.15
CA ARG A 360 17.01 -3.03 27.50
C ARG A 360 18.04 -3.20 28.60
N HIS A 361 19.10 -2.37 28.59
CA HIS A 361 20.18 -2.41 29.56
C HIS A 361 19.83 -1.77 30.92
N LYS A 362 18.69 -1.03 31.01
CA LYS A 362 18.32 -0.31 32.23
C LYS A 362 17.56 -1.17 33.23
N HIS A 363 16.78 -2.13 32.77
CA HIS A 363 16.01 -3.03 33.63
C HIS A 363 15.63 -4.31 32.91
N GLU A 364 15.73 -5.44 33.56
CA GLU A 364 15.46 -6.77 33.04
C GLU A 364 14.04 -6.93 32.46
N VAL A 365 13.06 -6.25 33.07
CA VAL A 365 11.66 -6.29 32.61
C VAL A 365 11.51 -5.84 31.15
N VAL A 366 12.36 -4.96 30.64
CA VAL A 366 12.28 -4.45 29.26
C VAL A 366 12.58 -5.55 28.27
N GLY A 367 13.64 -6.33 28.51
CA GLY A 367 13.99 -7.49 27.70
C GLY A 367 12.86 -8.52 27.66
N LYS A 368 12.28 -8.82 28.83
CA LYS A 368 11.15 -9.77 28.97
C LYS A 368 9.89 -9.29 28.25
N ILE A 369 9.59 -7.99 28.27
CA ILE A 369 8.47 -7.40 27.52
C ILE A 369 8.71 -7.52 26.01
N LEU A 370 9.94 -7.32 25.53
CA LEU A 370 10.28 -7.48 24.11
C LEU A 370 10.13 -8.95 23.68
N GLU A 371 10.63 -9.89 24.46
CA GLU A 371 10.49 -11.35 24.24
C GLU A 371 9.00 -11.74 24.17
N HIS A 372 8.21 -11.33 25.16
CA HIS A 372 6.76 -11.59 25.18
C HIS A 372 6.04 -11.03 23.96
N ARG A 373 6.36 -9.80 23.53
CA ARG A 373 5.77 -9.20 22.33
C ARG A 373 6.17 -9.94 21.07
N GLY A 374 7.42 -10.41 20.98
CA GLY A 374 7.92 -11.21 19.88
C GLY A 374 7.15 -12.53 19.75
N LEU A 375 7.03 -13.29 20.85
CA LEU A 375 6.25 -14.53 20.90
C LEU A 375 4.78 -14.31 20.54
N LYS A 376 4.16 -13.30 21.11
CA LYS A 376 2.76 -12.95 20.82
C LYS A 376 2.53 -12.64 19.36
N LYS A 377 3.44 -11.90 18.72
CA LYS A 377 3.39 -11.59 17.30
C LYS A 377 3.52 -12.85 16.45
N LEU A 378 4.47 -13.74 16.77
CA LEU A 378 4.66 -14.98 16.04
C LEU A 378 3.46 -15.92 16.15
N LEU A 379 2.94 -16.10 17.36
CA LEU A 379 1.73 -16.87 17.60
C LEU A 379 0.56 -16.34 16.78
N GLY A 380 0.23 -15.06 16.93
CA GLY A 380 -0.96 -14.47 16.31
C GLY A 380 -0.86 -14.31 14.79
N THR A 381 0.35 -14.03 14.26
CA THR A 381 0.51 -13.73 12.82
C THR A 381 0.77 -14.99 12.00
N TYR A 382 1.48 -15.99 12.56
CA TYR A 382 1.93 -17.14 11.81
C TYR A 382 1.44 -18.46 12.40
N ILE A 383 1.79 -18.79 13.63
CA ILE A 383 1.63 -20.14 14.18
C ILE A 383 0.15 -20.55 14.27
N ASP A 384 -0.71 -19.67 14.82
CA ASP A 384 -2.14 -19.92 14.96
C ASP A 384 -2.96 -19.48 13.73
N ALA A 385 -2.38 -18.65 12.87
CA ALA A 385 -3.06 -18.12 11.71
C ALA A 385 -2.90 -19.01 10.47
N LEU A 386 -1.68 -19.50 10.21
CA LEU A 386 -1.38 -20.26 9.00
C LEU A 386 -2.22 -21.54 8.85
N PRO A 387 -2.46 -22.37 9.90
CA PRO A 387 -3.31 -23.54 9.76
C PRO A 387 -4.73 -23.23 9.31
N LYS A 388 -5.27 -22.06 9.68
CA LYS A 388 -6.62 -21.63 9.31
C LYS A 388 -6.74 -21.21 7.84
N LEU A 389 -5.62 -21.01 7.17
CA LEU A 389 -5.52 -20.59 5.77
C LEU A 389 -5.27 -21.76 4.83
N VAL A 390 -5.12 -22.98 5.34
CA VAL A 390 -4.98 -24.17 4.52
C VAL A 390 -6.29 -24.41 3.75
N ASN A 391 -6.19 -24.46 2.44
CA ASN A 391 -7.31 -24.75 1.57
C ASN A 391 -7.62 -26.26 1.66
N ALA A 392 -8.83 -26.61 2.10
CA ALA A 392 -9.24 -27.99 2.30
C ALA A 392 -9.21 -28.87 1.03
N SER A 393 -9.30 -28.27 -0.16
CA SER A 393 -9.26 -29.02 -1.42
C SER A 393 -7.85 -29.31 -1.92
N THR A 394 -6.87 -28.45 -1.62
CA THR A 394 -5.47 -28.58 -2.07
C THR A 394 -4.54 -29.05 -0.95
N GLY A 395 -4.90 -28.84 0.30
CA GLY A 395 -4.01 -29.06 1.46
C GLY A 395 -2.88 -28.02 1.57
N HIS A 396 -2.95 -26.94 0.82
CA HIS A 396 -1.91 -25.91 0.73
C HIS A 396 -2.41 -24.55 1.20
N ILE A 397 -1.47 -23.68 1.54
CA ILE A 397 -1.69 -22.25 1.69
C ILE A 397 -1.38 -21.57 0.36
N HIS A 398 -2.28 -20.70 -0.09
CA HIS A 398 -2.15 -19.94 -1.32
C HIS A 398 -2.03 -18.46 -0.97
N THR A 399 -0.83 -17.90 -1.13
CA THR A 399 -0.59 -16.46 -1.01
C THR A 399 -0.91 -15.75 -2.33
N THR A 400 -1.06 -14.45 -2.30
CA THR A 400 -1.10 -13.60 -3.49
C THR A 400 0.21 -12.84 -3.64
N PHE A 401 0.86 -12.93 -4.78
CA PHE A 401 2.05 -12.15 -5.12
C PHE A 401 1.66 -10.91 -5.93
N ASN A 402 1.79 -9.73 -5.34
CA ASN A 402 1.41 -8.49 -5.99
C ASN A 402 2.60 -7.92 -6.78
N GLN A 403 2.39 -7.67 -8.06
CA GLN A 403 3.38 -7.17 -9.00
C GLN A 403 3.33 -5.63 -9.13
N THR A 404 2.20 -5.02 -8.80
CA THR A 404 1.89 -3.60 -9.05
C THR A 404 1.78 -2.72 -7.78
N VAL A 405 2.18 -3.24 -6.60
CA VAL A 405 1.99 -2.54 -5.32
C VAL A 405 3.19 -1.70 -4.91
N THR A 406 4.41 -2.17 -5.16
CA THR A 406 5.61 -1.45 -4.75
C THR A 406 6.09 -0.53 -5.87
N THR A 407 6.54 0.68 -5.54
CA THR A 407 7.11 1.62 -6.54
C THR A 407 8.52 1.24 -7.01
N THR A 408 9.13 0.21 -6.40
CA THR A 408 10.53 -0.18 -6.61
C THR A 408 10.72 -1.36 -7.56
N GLY A 409 9.65 -1.95 -8.10
CA GLY A 409 9.71 -3.17 -8.90
C GLY A 409 9.83 -4.46 -8.07
N ARG A 410 9.84 -4.38 -6.72
CA ARG A 410 9.80 -5.57 -5.88
C ARG A 410 8.40 -6.15 -5.82
N LEU A 411 8.30 -7.48 -5.71
CA LEU A 411 7.04 -8.14 -5.40
C LEU A 411 6.66 -7.90 -3.94
N SER A 412 5.35 -7.90 -3.66
CA SER A 412 4.84 -8.04 -2.30
C SER A 412 3.95 -9.28 -2.18
N SER A 413 3.81 -9.81 -0.98
CA SER A 413 2.98 -10.98 -0.70
C SER A 413 1.86 -10.59 0.27
N SER A 414 0.65 -11.08 0.01
CA SER A 414 -0.53 -10.82 0.85
C SER A 414 -1.44 -12.06 0.93
N ASN A 415 -2.23 -12.13 1.99
CA ASN A 415 -3.26 -13.15 2.21
C ASN A 415 -2.77 -14.62 2.13
N PRO A 416 -1.75 -15.03 2.92
CA PRO A 416 -0.97 -14.33 3.94
C PRO A 416 0.29 -13.66 3.39
N ASN A 417 0.85 -12.69 4.12
CA ASN A 417 2.17 -12.16 3.78
C ASN A 417 3.27 -13.12 4.24
N LEU A 418 3.83 -13.89 3.30
CA LEU A 418 4.90 -14.85 3.55
C LEU A 418 6.31 -14.25 3.50
N GLN A 419 6.47 -13.02 3.02
CA GLN A 419 7.78 -12.36 2.93
C GLN A 419 8.27 -11.82 4.27
N ASN A 420 7.37 -11.60 5.23
CA ASN A 420 7.71 -11.04 6.55
C ASN A 420 7.96 -12.09 7.62
N ILE A 421 8.10 -13.37 7.27
CA ILE A 421 8.45 -14.44 8.22
C ILE A 421 9.87 -14.17 8.72
N PRO A 422 10.08 -14.04 10.05
CA PRO A 422 11.41 -13.75 10.60
C PRO A 422 12.45 -14.81 10.22
N VAL A 423 13.66 -14.34 9.92
CA VAL A 423 14.77 -15.25 9.47
C VAL A 423 15.88 -15.34 10.52
N ARG A 424 16.11 -14.24 11.24
CA ARG A 424 17.32 -14.07 12.06
C ARG A 424 17.21 -14.66 13.46
N ASP A 425 16.05 -14.63 14.07
CA ASP A 425 15.83 -15.14 15.41
C ASP A 425 15.52 -16.65 15.44
N ALA A 426 15.78 -17.27 16.59
CA ALA A 426 15.56 -18.71 16.78
C ALA A 426 14.05 -19.06 16.66
N MET A 427 13.19 -18.19 17.16
CA MET A 427 11.73 -18.40 17.16
C MET A 427 11.15 -18.28 15.74
N GLY A 428 11.63 -17.34 14.92
CA GLY A 428 11.25 -17.23 13.51
C GLY A 428 11.65 -18.46 12.69
N LYS A 429 12.79 -19.11 13.05
CA LYS A 429 13.22 -20.36 12.42
C LYS A 429 12.22 -21.49 12.65
N GLU A 430 11.56 -21.57 13.81
CA GLU A 430 10.53 -22.58 14.08
C GLU A 430 9.33 -22.42 13.16
N VAL A 431 8.89 -21.18 12.91
CA VAL A 431 7.83 -20.90 11.93
C VAL A 431 8.22 -21.38 10.53
N ARG A 432 9.48 -21.15 10.14
CA ARG A 432 9.99 -21.56 8.81
C ARG A 432 10.05 -23.07 8.63
N LYS A 433 10.38 -23.82 9.69
CA LYS A 433 10.40 -25.29 9.66
C LYS A 433 9.04 -25.90 9.34
N ALA A 434 7.96 -25.17 9.65
CA ALA A 434 6.61 -25.63 9.36
C ALA A 434 6.28 -25.67 7.86
N PHE A 435 7.02 -24.96 7.02
CA PHE A 435 6.86 -25.07 5.56
C PHE A 435 7.57 -26.31 5.07
N ILE A 436 6.82 -27.26 4.54
CA ILE A 436 7.30 -28.56 4.11
C ILE A 436 6.98 -28.80 2.63
N PRO A 437 7.85 -29.54 1.90
CA PRO A 437 7.54 -29.92 0.52
C PRO A 437 6.46 -31.00 0.48
N ASP A 438 5.86 -31.19 -0.69
CA ASP A 438 4.97 -32.32 -0.94
C ASP A 438 5.74 -33.64 -0.89
N GLU A 439 5.00 -34.75 -0.72
CA GLU A 439 5.58 -36.08 -0.65
C GLU A 439 6.42 -36.40 -1.91
N GLY A 440 7.66 -36.81 -1.69
CA GLY A 440 8.62 -37.10 -2.77
C GLY A 440 9.27 -35.88 -3.40
N GLN A 441 9.00 -34.66 -2.89
CA GLN A 441 9.60 -33.41 -3.35
C GLN A 441 10.62 -32.87 -2.34
N LEU A 442 11.42 -31.91 -2.78
CA LEU A 442 12.40 -31.20 -1.96
C LEU A 442 12.28 -29.70 -2.20
N PHE A 443 12.49 -28.91 -1.14
CA PHE A 443 12.70 -27.48 -1.34
C PHE A 443 14.09 -27.23 -1.94
N PHE A 444 14.10 -26.42 -2.98
CA PHE A 444 15.30 -25.85 -3.55
C PHE A 444 15.30 -24.35 -3.26
N SER A 445 16.39 -23.84 -2.70
CA SER A 445 16.56 -22.41 -2.45
C SER A 445 17.81 -21.92 -3.19
N ALA A 446 17.62 -20.89 -4.01
CA ALA A 446 18.70 -20.19 -4.68
C ALA A 446 18.48 -18.67 -4.54
N ASP A 447 19.55 -17.95 -4.23
CA ASP A 447 19.52 -16.50 -4.09
C ASP A 447 20.78 -15.89 -4.70
N TYR A 448 20.65 -14.68 -5.22
CA TYR A 448 21.79 -13.93 -5.74
C TYR A 448 22.57 -13.30 -4.59
N SER A 449 23.85 -13.65 -4.47
CA SER A 449 24.73 -13.06 -3.46
C SER A 449 24.95 -11.56 -3.74
N GLN A 450 24.48 -10.71 -2.83
CA GLN A 450 24.71 -9.24 -2.82
C GLN A 450 24.33 -8.56 -4.15
N ILE A 451 23.18 -8.93 -4.75
CA ILE A 451 22.81 -8.49 -6.10
C ILE A 451 22.72 -6.97 -6.23
N GLU A 452 22.17 -6.27 -5.22
CA GLU A 452 22.04 -4.82 -5.24
C GLU A 452 23.43 -4.15 -5.29
N LEU A 453 24.41 -4.65 -4.52
CA LEU A 453 25.76 -4.11 -4.54
C LEU A 453 26.48 -4.41 -5.87
N ARG A 454 26.21 -5.57 -6.49
CA ARG A 454 26.73 -5.89 -7.83
C ARG A 454 26.16 -4.98 -8.89
N ILE A 455 24.85 -4.70 -8.84
CA ILE A 455 24.20 -3.75 -9.73
C ILE A 455 24.76 -2.33 -9.49
N MET A 456 24.96 -1.93 -8.24
CA MET A 456 25.57 -0.65 -7.90
C MET A 456 27.00 -0.54 -8.46
N ALA A 457 27.83 -1.57 -8.29
CA ALA A 457 29.17 -1.62 -8.87
C ALA A 457 29.15 -1.47 -10.39
N HIS A 458 28.22 -2.16 -11.06
CA HIS A 458 28.06 -2.09 -12.51
C HIS A 458 27.63 -0.69 -12.99
N LEU A 459 26.69 -0.07 -12.30
CA LEU A 459 26.15 1.23 -12.68
C LEU A 459 27.11 2.40 -12.34
N SER A 460 27.73 2.37 -11.14
CA SER A 460 28.66 3.41 -10.69
C SER A 460 30.01 3.31 -11.38
N LYS A 461 30.39 2.09 -11.80
CA LYS A 461 31.74 1.76 -12.30
C LYS A 461 32.85 2.12 -11.30
N ASP A 462 32.55 2.14 -9.99
CA ASP A 462 33.53 2.37 -8.95
C ASP A 462 34.58 1.25 -8.98
N GLU A 463 35.84 1.62 -9.20
CA GLU A 463 36.93 0.68 -9.42
C GLU A 463 37.15 -0.23 -8.20
N ASN A 464 37.04 0.31 -6.97
CA ASN A 464 37.26 -0.47 -5.76
C ASN A 464 36.13 -1.50 -5.57
N LEU A 465 34.88 -1.09 -5.77
CA LEU A 465 33.72 -1.95 -5.63
C LEU A 465 33.73 -3.08 -6.71
N VAL A 466 34.07 -2.72 -7.95
CA VAL A 466 34.21 -3.68 -9.05
C VAL A 466 35.34 -4.66 -8.75
N GLN A 467 36.51 -4.17 -8.30
CA GLN A 467 37.65 -5.01 -8.00
C GLN A 467 37.39 -5.97 -6.83
N ALA A 468 36.72 -5.50 -5.76
CA ALA A 468 36.32 -6.35 -4.64
C ALA A 468 35.45 -7.53 -5.08
N PHE A 469 34.49 -7.31 -5.98
CA PHE A 469 33.69 -8.39 -6.56
C PHE A 469 34.49 -9.35 -7.45
N LEU A 470 35.43 -8.83 -8.24
CA LEU A 470 36.28 -9.66 -9.10
C LEU A 470 37.24 -10.53 -8.27
N CYS A 471 37.74 -10.02 -7.15
CA CYS A 471 38.60 -10.75 -6.23
C CYS A 471 37.83 -11.68 -5.28
N GLY A 472 36.49 -11.64 -5.27
CA GLY A 472 35.67 -12.44 -4.36
C GLY A 472 35.74 -12.00 -2.90
N GLU A 473 36.11 -10.76 -2.63
CA GLU A 473 36.18 -10.19 -1.29
C GLU A 473 34.76 -9.89 -0.73
N ASP A 474 34.64 -10.00 0.59
CA ASP A 474 33.43 -9.56 1.28
C ASP A 474 33.41 -8.03 1.33
N ILE A 475 32.46 -7.44 0.58
CA ILE A 475 32.36 -5.98 0.46
C ILE A 475 32.08 -5.31 1.81
N HIS A 476 31.35 -5.97 2.72
CA HIS A 476 31.15 -5.44 4.06
C HIS A 476 32.45 -5.36 4.85
N ALA A 477 33.36 -6.31 4.65
CA ALA A 477 34.70 -6.26 5.23
C ALA A 477 35.61 -5.25 4.51
N ALA A 478 35.44 -5.06 3.21
CA ALA A 478 36.25 -4.12 2.43
C ALA A 478 35.83 -2.65 2.67
N THR A 479 34.59 -2.40 3.13
CA THR A 479 34.06 -1.05 3.42
C THR A 479 34.09 -0.66 4.89
N ALA A 480 34.43 -1.59 5.81
CA ALA A 480 34.57 -1.37 7.25
C ALA A 480 35.99 -0.97 7.63
#